data_3761af36cd1a604ff18018eaa731408e
#
_entry.id   3761af36cd1a604ff18018eaa731408e
#
_cell.length_a   1.000
_cell.length_b   1.000
_cell.length_c   1.000
_cell.angle_alpha   90.00
_cell.angle_beta   90.00
_cell.angle_gamma   90.00
#
_symmetry.space_group_name_H-M   'P 1'
#
loop_
_entity.id
_entity.type
_entity.pdbx_description
1 polymer ?
#
loop_
_entity_poly.entity_id
_entity_poly.type
_entity_poly.pdbx_seq_one_letter_code
_entity_poly.pdbx_strand_id
1 'polypeptide(L)'
;MSYKTSEKNTSVFIKKNSLLLLIALWLLIQAIILYTQGIKTDGESFKPIGEAENLFSGKGLSAYSYYMYFTEIFLIYLKIKTGAGYEAVIAVQLILNFSALIYFYKFMNFFYQSKVIAFTGGCLLLVCIPYQIYNTFLYTESVFFSLSLVYSCYLLKIKKLSAINILIIFLFLLLLCITRPSGIFFMAATIVYLFFFISKTINPLLKGIIFIALSCFALIILNYLMGAGGAIDIILPFKDERIICDVPTLPYNLRLDIIPEGNSLKGLAYYVTHNFPQFFRLAMLKSKAFFGLVRPYYSTFHNTSLILYFYPLYVLILITIFKIKRKLPLAFIYFITLISIFWLSVVFSCDEWHNRFFLTLVPFFIIPALYLFNKKNSKLPS
;
A
#
# COMPACT_ATOMS: atom_id res chain seq x y z
N MET A 1 32.38 2.42 33.56
CA MET A 1 31.11 2.81 34.24
C MET A 1 30.32 3.90 33.54
N SER A 2 30.97 4.81 32.81
CA SER A 2 30.36 5.97 32.07
C SER A 2 29.42 5.60 30.91
N TYR A 3 29.65 4.50 30.17
CA TYR A 3 28.86 4.12 28.99
C TYR A 3 27.41 3.72 29.34
N LYS A 4 27.19 2.97 30.44
CA LYS A 4 25.84 2.54 30.88
C LYS A 4 24.95 3.70 31.38
N THR A 5 25.53 4.78 31.90
CA THR A 5 24.77 5.95 32.34
C THR A 5 24.30 6.81 31.18
N SER A 6 25.10 6.94 30.11
CA SER A 6 24.74 7.66 28.88
C SER A 6 23.57 6.99 28.14
N GLU A 7 23.60 5.65 27.94
CA GLU A 7 22.50 4.92 27.30
C GLU A 7 21.18 5.03 28.08
N LYS A 8 21.23 5.03 29.41
CA LYS A 8 20.05 5.14 30.26
C LYS A 8 19.42 6.54 30.12
N ASN A 9 20.24 7.59 30.08
CA ASN A 9 19.79 8.97 29.91
C ASN A 9 19.19 9.21 28.52
N THR A 10 19.82 8.71 27.45
CA THR A 10 19.31 8.81 26.08
C THR A 10 17.96 8.09 25.92
N SER A 11 17.80 6.91 26.52
CA SER A 11 16.53 6.18 26.46
C SER A 11 15.39 6.91 27.20
N VAL A 12 15.70 7.58 28.30
CA VAL A 12 14.74 8.38 29.07
C VAL A 12 14.32 9.63 28.29
N PHE A 13 15.28 10.32 27.67
CA PHE A 13 15.02 11.51 26.84
C PHE A 13 14.12 11.16 25.65
N ILE A 14 14.42 10.09 24.90
CA ILE A 14 13.59 9.63 23.78
C ILE A 14 12.18 9.27 24.27
N LYS A 15 12.04 8.56 25.39
CA LYS A 15 10.71 8.20 25.94
C LYS A 15 9.87 9.41 26.27
N LYS A 16 10.48 10.51 26.74
CA LYS A 16 9.78 11.74 27.10
C LYS A 16 9.40 12.57 25.87
N ASN A 17 10.30 12.69 24.91
CA ASN A 17 10.20 13.64 23.80
C ASN A 17 9.97 12.98 22.43
N SER A 18 9.72 11.66 22.38
CA SER A 18 9.66 10.88 21.12
C SER A 18 8.71 11.45 20.07
N LEU A 19 7.54 11.93 20.46
CA LEU A 19 6.58 12.51 19.52
C LEU A 19 7.06 13.87 18.99
N LEU A 20 7.60 14.72 19.85
CA LEU A 20 8.13 16.03 19.46
C LEU A 20 9.31 15.87 18.47
N LEU A 21 10.23 14.95 18.77
CA LEU A 21 11.36 14.63 17.89
C LEU A 21 10.88 14.11 16.52
N LEU A 22 9.83 13.29 16.52
CA LEU A 22 9.25 12.77 15.28
C LEU A 22 8.60 13.88 14.44
N ILE A 23 7.91 14.82 15.09
CA ILE A 23 7.32 15.99 14.43
C ILE A 23 8.43 16.88 13.85
N ALA A 24 9.49 17.15 14.60
CA ALA A 24 10.62 17.96 14.14
C ALA A 24 11.31 17.29 12.93
N LEU A 25 11.49 15.96 12.97
CA LEU A 25 12.06 15.20 11.86
C LEU A 25 11.14 15.24 10.62
N TRP A 26 9.82 15.10 10.81
CA TRP A 26 8.85 15.21 9.71
C TRP A 26 8.91 16.59 9.05
N LEU A 27 8.89 17.67 9.84
CA LEU A 27 9.01 19.04 9.33
C LEU A 27 10.28 19.23 8.52
N LEU A 28 11.42 18.75 9.03
CA LEU A 28 12.71 18.84 8.35
C LEU A 28 12.68 18.10 7.02
N ILE A 29 12.20 16.86 6.99
CA ILE A 29 12.16 16.04 5.77
C ILE A 29 11.22 16.66 4.74
N GLN A 30 10.01 17.10 5.13
CA GLN A 30 9.08 17.72 4.19
C GLN A 30 9.61 19.06 3.66
N ALA A 31 10.26 19.86 4.50
CA ALA A 31 10.89 21.11 4.07
C ALA A 31 12.02 20.84 3.03
N ILE A 32 12.87 19.83 3.27
CA ILE A 32 13.92 19.44 2.33
C ILE A 32 13.31 18.97 1.01
N ILE A 33 12.28 18.09 1.06
CA ILE A 33 11.63 17.58 -0.15
C ILE A 33 10.99 18.72 -0.95
N LEU A 34 10.23 19.61 -0.29
CA LEU A 34 9.62 20.77 -0.94
C LEU A 34 10.67 21.70 -1.56
N TYR A 35 11.76 21.95 -0.85
CA TYR A 35 12.86 22.79 -1.34
C TYR A 35 13.58 22.19 -2.56
N THR A 36 13.82 20.87 -2.54
CA THR A 36 14.60 20.19 -3.59
C THR A 36 13.76 19.76 -4.80
N GLN A 37 12.51 19.37 -4.61
CA GLN A 37 11.63 18.84 -5.66
C GLN A 37 10.62 19.87 -6.16
N GLY A 38 10.23 20.84 -5.32
CA GLY A 38 9.10 21.70 -5.61
C GLY A 38 7.78 20.94 -5.73
N ILE A 39 6.75 21.59 -6.24
CA ILE A 39 5.45 20.96 -6.57
C ILE A 39 5.53 20.37 -7.96
N LYS A 40 5.27 19.06 -8.08
CA LYS A 40 5.31 18.33 -9.33
C LYS A 40 3.94 18.31 -10.00
N THR A 41 3.86 19.01 -11.14
CA THR A 41 2.65 19.10 -11.98
C THR A 41 2.81 18.36 -13.31
N ASP A 42 3.97 17.75 -13.54
CA ASP A 42 4.33 16.99 -14.75
C ASP A 42 4.04 15.48 -14.60
N GLY A 43 4.40 14.72 -15.62
CA GLY A 43 4.18 13.28 -15.65
C GLY A 43 2.70 12.92 -15.61
N GLU A 44 2.28 12.11 -14.65
CA GLU A 44 0.88 11.68 -14.55
C GLU A 44 -0.04 12.73 -13.93
N SER A 45 0.49 13.84 -13.36
CA SER A 45 -0.34 14.90 -12.77
C SER A 45 -1.28 15.55 -13.79
N PHE A 46 -0.91 15.56 -15.07
CA PHE A 46 -1.79 16.14 -16.10
C PHE A 46 -3.13 15.41 -16.22
N LYS A 47 -3.21 14.13 -15.89
CA LYS A 47 -4.47 13.37 -15.92
C LYS A 47 -5.49 13.92 -14.90
N PRO A 48 -5.21 13.94 -13.57
CA PRO A 48 -6.14 14.50 -12.60
C PRO A 48 -6.36 16.01 -12.78
N ILE A 49 -5.38 16.76 -13.29
CA ILE A 49 -5.54 18.19 -13.60
C ILE A 49 -6.58 18.37 -14.73
N GLY A 50 -6.43 17.66 -15.85
CA GLY A 50 -7.36 17.73 -16.97
C GLY A 50 -8.78 17.29 -16.60
N GLU A 51 -8.92 16.24 -15.78
CA GLU A 51 -10.24 15.78 -15.31
C GLU A 51 -10.89 16.79 -14.34
N ALA A 52 -10.09 17.48 -13.51
CA ALA A 52 -10.60 18.55 -12.66
C ALA A 52 -11.07 19.76 -13.48
N GLU A 53 -10.38 20.10 -14.55
CA GLU A 53 -10.79 21.15 -15.52
C GLU A 53 -12.07 20.76 -16.26
N ASN A 54 -12.21 19.49 -16.67
CA ASN A 54 -13.44 18.96 -17.25
C ASN A 54 -14.64 19.10 -16.30
N LEU A 55 -14.45 18.72 -15.03
CA LEU A 55 -15.49 18.90 -14.00
C LEU A 55 -15.85 20.37 -13.81
N PHE A 56 -14.85 21.26 -13.75
CA PHE A 56 -15.07 22.69 -13.56
C PHE A 56 -15.83 23.31 -14.74
N SER A 57 -15.55 22.86 -15.95
CA SER A 57 -16.26 23.30 -17.17
C SER A 57 -17.62 22.64 -17.40
N GLY A 58 -18.09 21.78 -16.47
CA GLY A 58 -19.37 21.09 -16.54
C GLY A 58 -19.43 19.90 -17.50
N LYS A 59 -18.29 19.47 -18.06
CA LYS A 59 -18.21 18.31 -18.98
C LYS A 59 -18.30 16.95 -18.30
N GLY A 60 -18.13 16.91 -16.94
CA GLY A 60 -18.01 15.65 -16.20
C GLY A 60 -16.64 14.99 -16.36
N LEU A 61 -16.47 13.77 -15.83
CA LEU A 61 -15.26 12.98 -16.02
C LEU A 61 -15.24 12.33 -17.40
N SER A 62 -14.09 12.30 -18.06
CA SER A 62 -13.95 11.78 -19.43
C SER A 62 -14.13 10.25 -19.54
N ALA A 63 -13.88 9.51 -18.45
CA ALA A 63 -14.10 8.06 -18.40
C ALA A 63 -14.49 7.60 -17.00
N TYR A 64 -15.22 6.48 -16.91
CA TYR A 64 -15.63 5.89 -15.63
C TYR A 64 -14.46 5.47 -14.75
N SER A 65 -13.32 5.12 -15.32
CA SER A 65 -12.12 4.77 -14.57
C SER A 65 -11.62 5.90 -13.66
N TYR A 66 -11.87 7.16 -14.01
CA TYR A 66 -11.46 8.32 -13.21
C TYR A 66 -12.22 8.48 -11.89
N TYR A 67 -13.38 7.82 -11.72
CA TYR A 67 -14.01 7.76 -10.40
C TYR A 67 -13.13 7.06 -9.33
N MET A 68 -12.21 6.20 -9.77
CA MET A 68 -11.24 5.55 -8.87
C MET A 68 -10.01 6.42 -8.54
N TYR A 69 -9.95 7.65 -9.04
CA TYR A 69 -8.94 8.67 -8.77
C TYR A 69 -9.59 9.98 -8.28
N PHE A 70 -10.88 9.90 -7.94
CA PHE A 70 -11.74 11.06 -7.70
C PHE A 70 -11.23 11.94 -6.57
N THR A 71 -10.59 11.40 -5.54
CA THR A 71 -10.12 12.19 -4.39
C THR A 71 -9.12 13.27 -4.80
N GLU A 72 -8.14 12.93 -5.62
CA GLU A 72 -7.15 13.91 -6.12
C GLU A 72 -7.77 14.88 -7.11
N ILE A 73 -8.57 14.37 -8.05
CA ILE A 73 -9.32 15.17 -9.00
C ILE A 73 -10.19 16.21 -8.26
N PHE A 74 -10.85 15.82 -7.18
CA PHE A 74 -11.71 16.70 -6.40
C PHE A 74 -10.90 17.77 -5.64
N LEU A 75 -9.73 17.43 -5.09
CA LEU A 75 -8.86 18.43 -4.47
C LEU A 75 -8.39 19.50 -5.48
N ILE A 76 -8.01 19.08 -6.68
CA ILE A 76 -7.62 19.99 -7.76
C ILE A 76 -8.83 20.79 -8.27
N TYR A 77 -10.01 20.17 -8.38
CA TYR A 77 -11.26 20.90 -8.70
C TYR A 77 -11.54 22.00 -7.68
N LEU A 78 -11.42 21.71 -6.38
CA LEU A 78 -11.61 22.72 -5.33
C LEU A 78 -10.60 23.86 -5.46
N LYS A 79 -9.33 23.55 -5.78
CA LYS A 79 -8.29 24.54 -6.06
C LYS A 79 -8.71 25.47 -7.21
N ILE A 80 -9.20 24.91 -8.34
CA ILE A 80 -9.66 25.70 -9.49
C ILE A 80 -10.85 26.58 -9.07
N LYS A 81 -11.85 26.01 -8.39
CA LYS A 81 -13.07 26.71 -7.96
C LYS A 81 -12.79 27.86 -6.99
N THR A 82 -11.78 27.73 -6.12
CA THR A 82 -11.44 28.76 -5.13
C THR A 82 -10.41 29.77 -5.63
N GLY A 83 -9.80 29.54 -6.80
CA GLY A 83 -8.69 30.36 -7.31
C GLY A 83 -7.39 30.19 -6.52
N ALA A 84 -7.28 29.16 -5.67
CA ALA A 84 -6.06 28.87 -4.89
C ALA A 84 -4.95 28.31 -5.80
N GLY A 85 -3.70 28.35 -5.33
CA GLY A 85 -2.58 27.70 -5.99
C GLY A 85 -2.55 26.17 -5.71
N TYR A 86 -1.65 25.45 -6.38
CA TYR A 86 -1.40 24.02 -6.09
C TYR A 86 -0.84 23.79 -4.69
N GLU A 87 -0.29 24.83 -4.07
CA GLU A 87 0.17 24.82 -2.67
C GLU A 87 -0.95 24.42 -1.71
N ALA A 88 -2.19 24.77 -2.02
CA ALA A 88 -3.35 24.38 -1.21
C ALA A 88 -3.61 22.87 -1.26
N VAL A 89 -3.45 22.24 -2.44
CA VAL A 89 -3.56 20.79 -2.61
C VAL A 89 -2.44 20.09 -1.82
N ILE A 90 -1.21 20.54 -2.00
CA ILE A 90 -0.04 20.01 -1.28
C ILE A 90 -0.19 20.19 0.25
N ALA A 91 -0.73 21.32 0.71
CA ALA A 91 -0.98 21.51 2.13
C ALA A 91 -1.98 20.47 2.69
N VAL A 92 -3.03 20.15 1.96
CA VAL A 92 -3.98 19.07 2.35
C VAL A 92 -3.26 17.71 2.40
N GLN A 93 -2.45 17.38 1.39
CA GLN A 93 -1.67 16.14 1.36
C GLN A 93 -0.70 16.05 2.55
N LEU A 94 0.00 17.14 2.86
CA LEU A 94 0.92 17.21 4.01
C LEU A 94 0.18 17.07 5.35
N ILE A 95 -0.99 17.69 5.51
CA ILE A 95 -1.82 17.53 6.71
C ILE A 95 -2.28 16.09 6.89
N LEU A 96 -2.68 15.42 5.79
CA LEU A 96 -3.07 14.01 5.81
C LEU A 96 -1.88 13.12 6.17
N ASN A 97 -0.70 13.35 5.56
CA ASN A 97 0.52 12.60 5.83
C ASN A 97 0.99 12.80 7.29
N PHE A 98 0.97 14.03 7.78
CA PHE A 98 1.26 14.33 9.19
C PHE A 98 0.32 13.61 10.14
N SER A 99 -0.99 13.69 9.88
CA SER A 99 -2.02 13.01 10.67
C SER A 99 -1.81 11.50 10.67
N ALA A 100 -1.48 10.91 9.51
CA ALA A 100 -1.19 9.50 9.36
C ALA A 100 0.05 9.08 10.17
N LEU A 101 1.13 9.88 10.16
CA LEU A 101 2.32 9.65 10.96
C LEU A 101 2.00 9.64 12.47
N ILE A 102 1.24 10.62 12.95
CA ILE A 102 0.84 10.69 14.36
C ILE A 102 -0.02 9.48 14.74
N TYR A 103 -0.93 9.10 13.86
CA TYR A 103 -1.80 7.94 14.09
C TYR A 103 -1.01 6.63 14.08
N PHE A 104 -0.04 6.50 13.18
CA PHE A 104 0.90 5.38 13.12
C PHE A 104 1.74 5.28 14.39
N TYR A 105 2.35 6.38 14.85
CA TYR A 105 3.09 6.41 16.10
C TYR A 105 2.22 5.96 17.29
N LYS A 106 0.99 6.49 17.40
CA LYS A 106 0.04 6.08 18.46
C LYS A 106 -0.34 4.59 18.34
N PHE A 107 -0.52 4.09 17.12
CA PHE A 107 -0.78 2.67 16.88
C PHE A 107 0.42 1.81 17.29
N MET A 108 1.63 2.14 16.86
CA MET A 108 2.85 1.43 17.22
C MET A 108 3.06 1.40 18.74
N ASN A 109 2.84 2.52 19.42
CA ASN A 109 2.94 2.57 20.88
C ASN A 109 1.86 1.69 21.56
N PHE A 110 0.65 1.65 21.03
CA PHE A 110 -0.41 0.76 21.50
C PHE A 110 -0.05 -0.71 21.25
N PHE A 111 0.43 -1.03 20.06
CA PHE A 111 0.72 -2.41 19.63
C PHE A 111 1.92 -3.01 20.39
N TYR A 112 2.99 -2.24 20.56
CA TYR A 112 4.23 -2.70 21.19
C TYR A 112 4.36 -2.34 22.68
N GLN A 113 3.50 -1.50 23.20
CA GLN A 113 3.60 -0.94 24.57
C GLN A 113 4.98 -0.30 24.81
N SER A 114 5.57 0.32 23.78
CA SER A 114 6.93 0.87 23.79
C SER A 114 7.03 2.14 22.95
N LYS A 115 7.25 3.28 23.60
CA LYS A 115 7.48 4.56 22.92
C LYS A 115 8.76 4.55 22.07
N VAL A 116 9.78 3.77 22.46
CA VAL A 116 11.03 3.64 21.69
C VAL A 116 10.75 2.93 20.36
N ILE A 117 10.05 1.78 20.38
CA ILE A 117 9.71 1.07 19.16
C ILE A 117 8.79 1.91 18.28
N ALA A 118 7.83 2.63 18.88
CA ALA A 118 6.95 3.54 18.15
C ALA A 118 7.72 4.68 17.46
N PHE A 119 8.68 5.27 18.17
CA PHE A 119 9.58 6.29 17.61
C PHE A 119 10.43 5.73 16.46
N THR A 120 11.06 4.57 16.68
CA THR A 120 11.86 3.91 15.63
C THR A 120 11.01 3.61 14.40
N GLY A 121 9.78 3.09 14.56
CA GLY A 121 8.88 2.83 13.44
C GLY A 121 8.51 4.11 12.69
N GLY A 122 8.23 5.20 13.41
CA GLY A 122 7.97 6.50 12.80
C GLY A 122 9.20 7.05 12.05
N CYS A 123 10.40 6.94 12.63
CA CYS A 123 11.65 7.33 11.96
C CYS A 123 11.87 6.50 10.68
N LEU A 124 11.69 5.18 10.75
CA LEU A 124 11.79 4.33 9.56
C LEU A 124 10.81 4.77 8.47
N LEU A 125 9.57 5.09 8.81
CA LEU A 125 8.59 5.57 7.84
C LEU A 125 9.02 6.91 7.22
N LEU A 126 9.59 7.82 8.00
CA LEU A 126 10.03 9.13 7.53
C LEU A 126 11.27 9.08 6.64
N VAL A 127 12.26 8.25 6.97
CA VAL A 127 13.48 8.13 6.18
C VAL A 127 13.30 7.32 4.89
N CYS A 128 12.12 6.73 4.68
CA CYS A 128 11.74 6.17 3.38
C CYS A 128 11.41 7.30 2.40
N ILE A 129 12.43 7.96 1.88
CA ILE A 129 12.29 9.12 0.98
C ILE A 129 11.38 8.81 -0.23
N PRO A 130 11.48 7.63 -0.91
CA PRO A 130 10.57 7.30 -2.00
C PRO A 130 9.08 7.29 -1.59
N TYR A 131 8.76 7.01 -0.33
CA TYR A 131 7.40 7.11 0.20
C TYR A 131 7.00 8.57 0.47
N GLN A 132 7.92 9.40 1.00
CA GLN A 132 7.63 10.78 1.40
C GLN A 132 7.57 11.76 0.22
N ILE A 133 8.28 11.49 -0.86
CA ILE A 133 8.38 12.39 -2.02
C ILE A 133 7.03 12.62 -2.71
N TYR A 134 6.11 11.65 -2.63
CA TYR A 134 4.77 11.78 -3.20
C TYR A 134 3.93 12.89 -2.57
N ASN A 135 4.32 13.40 -1.41
CA ASN A 135 3.64 14.52 -0.78
C ASN A 135 3.76 15.84 -1.58
N THR A 136 4.68 15.91 -2.55
CA THR A 136 4.86 17.06 -3.43
C THR A 136 4.32 16.85 -4.85
N PHE A 137 3.81 15.65 -5.14
CA PHE A 137 3.21 15.33 -6.43
C PHE A 137 1.70 15.49 -6.38
N LEU A 138 1.11 15.99 -7.47
CA LEU A 138 -0.35 16.00 -7.65
C LEU A 138 -0.83 14.63 -8.13
N TYR A 139 -0.50 13.61 -7.36
CA TYR A 139 -0.84 12.22 -7.60
C TYR A 139 -1.66 11.67 -6.43
N THR A 140 -2.40 10.62 -6.68
CA THR A 140 -3.23 9.98 -5.65
C THR A 140 -2.44 9.30 -4.53
N GLU A 141 -1.13 9.06 -4.73
CA GLU A 141 -0.28 8.29 -3.81
C GLU A 141 -0.20 8.91 -2.41
N SER A 142 0.04 10.21 -2.29
CA SER A 142 0.15 10.86 -0.99
C SER A 142 -1.12 10.68 -0.14
N VAL A 143 -2.27 10.94 -0.75
CA VAL A 143 -3.58 10.78 -0.11
C VAL A 143 -3.84 9.30 0.20
N PHE A 144 -3.59 8.42 -0.76
CA PHE A 144 -3.82 6.98 -0.61
C PHE A 144 -2.93 6.35 0.46
N PHE A 145 -1.63 6.67 0.49
CA PHE A 145 -0.70 6.16 1.51
C PHE A 145 -1.12 6.60 2.91
N SER A 146 -1.53 7.86 3.05
CA SER A 146 -1.97 8.42 4.32
C SER A 146 -3.27 7.77 4.81
N LEU A 147 -4.28 7.68 3.94
CA LEU A 147 -5.58 7.09 4.26
C LEU A 147 -5.47 5.59 4.55
N SER A 148 -4.71 4.85 3.74
CA SER A 148 -4.52 3.41 3.93
C SER A 148 -3.81 3.08 5.25
N LEU A 149 -2.85 3.91 5.64
CA LEU A 149 -2.15 3.79 6.92
C LEU A 149 -3.09 4.05 8.10
N VAL A 150 -3.84 5.17 8.07
CA VAL A 150 -4.82 5.51 9.11
C VAL A 150 -5.89 4.42 9.23
N TYR A 151 -6.45 4.01 8.10
CA TYR A 151 -7.44 2.94 8.01
C TYR A 151 -6.95 1.64 8.66
N SER A 152 -5.77 1.17 8.25
CA SER A 152 -5.22 -0.10 8.75
C SER A 152 -4.92 -0.04 10.25
N CYS A 153 -4.36 1.08 10.72
CA CYS A 153 -4.14 1.30 12.15
C CYS A 153 -5.46 1.36 12.93
N TYR A 154 -6.53 1.93 12.35
CA TYR A 154 -7.86 1.94 12.94
C TYR A 154 -8.43 0.52 13.04
N LEU A 155 -8.46 -0.21 11.91
CA LEU A 155 -8.97 -1.58 11.84
C LEU A 155 -8.31 -2.50 12.87
N LEU A 156 -6.98 -2.45 12.97
CA LEU A 156 -6.20 -3.31 13.86
C LEU A 156 -6.32 -2.94 15.34
N LYS A 157 -6.89 -1.77 15.68
CA LYS A 157 -7.21 -1.36 17.06
C LYS A 157 -8.58 -1.80 17.52
N ILE A 158 -9.47 -2.19 16.62
CA ILE A 158 -10.83 -2.58 16.95
C ILE A 158 -10.81 -3.84 17.82
N LYS A 159 -11.46 -3.78 18.97
CA LYS A 159 -11.64 -4.93 19.88
C LYS A 159 -12.99 -5.59 19.74
N LYS A 160 -14.01 -4.84 19.28
CA LYS A 160 -15.39 -5.30 19.13
C LYS A 160 -16.00 -4.67 17.88
N LEU A 161 -16.66 -5.46 17.05
CA LEU A 161 -17.42 -4.96 15.91
C LEU A 161 -18.76 -4.40 16.42
N SER A 162 -18.83 -3.08 16.51
CA SER A 162 -20.08 -2.34 16.70
C SER A 162 -20.57 -1.79 15.35
N ALA A 163 -21.83 -1.41 15.26
CA ALA A 163 -22.40 -0.81 14.04
C ALA A 163 -21.60 0.43 13.59
N ILE A 164 -21.15 1.26 14.53
CA ILE A 164 -20.33 2.45 14.21
C ILE A 164 -18.97 2.05 13.65
N ASN A 165 -18.32 1.01 14.18
CA ASN A 165 -17.04 0.54 13.64
C ASN A 165 -17.19 -0.02 12.23
N ILE A 166 -18.29 -0.74 11.96
CA ILE A 166 -18.61 -1.27 10.62
C ILE A 166 -18.85 -0.12 9.65
N LEU A 167 -19.60 0.90 10.04
CA LEU A 167 -19.83 2.09 9.22
C LEU A 167 -18.50 2.82 8.91
N ILE A 168 -17.64 3.03 9.91
CA ILE A 168 -16.34 3.67 9.71
C ILE A 168 -15.46 2.85 8.79
N ILE A 169 -15.39 1.52 8.95
CA ILE A 169 -14.66 0.62 8.04
C ILE A 169 -15.19 0.79 6.61
N PHE A 170 -16.50 0.75 6.42
CA PHE A 170 -17.12 0.90 5.10
C PHE A 170 -16.78 2.24 4.45
N LEU A 171 -16.89 3.35 5.19
CA LEU A 171 -16.57 4.69 4.69
C LEU A 171 -15.09 4.82 4.30
N PHE A 172 -14.17 4.28 5.11
CA PHE A 172 -12.75 4.27 4.76
C PHE A 172 -12.46 3.42 3.52
N LEU A 173 -13.06 2.24 3.40
CA LEU A 173 -12.87 1.38 2.23
C LEU A 173 -13.43 2.04 0.96
N LEU A 174 -14.60 2.67 1.05
CA LEU A 174 -15.15 3.46 -0.05
C LEU A 174 -14.19 4.59 -0.45
N LEU A 175 -13.68 5.34 0.54
CA LEU A 175 -12.74 6.44 0.29
C LEU A 175 -11.43 5.93 -0.34
N LEU A 176 -10.91 4.78 0.10
CA LEU A 176 -9.73 4.16 -0.52
C LEU A 176 -9.99 3.76 -1.97
N CYS A 177 -11.16 3.17 -2.26
CA CYS A 177 -11.51 2.75 -3.62
C CYS A 177 -11.69 3.93 -4.59
N ILE A 178 -12.24 5.07 -4.13
CA ILE A 178 -12.35 6.28 -4.96
C ILE A 178 -11.06 7.13 -4.99
N THR A 179 -10.08 6.78 -4.16
CA THR A 179 -8.76 7.41 -4.19
C THR A 179 -7.85 6.68 -5.17
N ARG A 180 -7.92 5.33 -5.21
CA ARG A 180 -7.08 4.52 -6.10
C ARG A 180 -7.70 3.13 -6.31
N PRO A 181 -7.59 2.53 -7.52
CA PRO A 181 -8.08 1.18 -7.80
C PRO A 181 -7.56 0.12 -6.81
N SER A 182 -6.31 0.26 -6.36
CA SER A 182 -5.70 -0.62 -5.34
C SER A 182 -6.37 -0.56 -3.97
N GLY A 183 -7.32 0.33 -3.72
CA GLY A 183 -8.20 0.33 -2.55
C GLY A 183 -8.97 -0.97 -2.37
N ILE A 184 -9.29 -1.67 -3.49
CA ILE A 184 -9.96 -2.98 -3.45
C ILE A 184 -9.11 -4.05 -2.74
N PHE A 185 -7.78 -3.91 -2.75
CA PHE A 185 -6.88 -4.85 -2.07
C PHE A 185 -7.01 -4.73 -0.54
N PHE A 186 -7.22 -3.51 -0.04
CA PHE A 186 -7.51 -3.27 1.37
C PHE A 186 -8.87 -3.84 1.76
N MET A 187 -9.87 -3.76 0.88
CA MET A 187 -11.17 -4.38 1.10
C MET A 187 -11.04 -5.91 1.21
N ALA A 188 -10.33 -6.54 0.28
CA ALA A 188 -10.10 -7.99 0.31
C ALA A 188 -9.33 -8.42 1.58
N ALA A 189 -8.25 -7.72 1.93
CA ALA A 189 -7.49 -8.00 3.15
C ALA A 189 -8.33 -7.80 4.43
N THR A 190 -9.24 -6.81 4.42
CA THR A 190 -10.16 -6.57 5.53
C THR A 190 -11.17 -7.71 5.68
N ILE A 191 -11.73 -8.21 4.59
CA ILE A 191 -12.67 -9.35 4.61
C ILE A 191 -11.97 -10.57 5.22
N VAL A 192 -10.75 -10.89 4.78
CA VAL A 192 -9.97 -11.99 5.35
C VAL A 192 -9.67 -11.77 6.83
N TYR A 193 -9.24 -10.56 7.21
CA TYR A 193 -8.97 -10.21 8.61
C TYR A 193 -10.21 -10.37 9.48
N LEU A 194 -11.34 -9.80 9.07
CA LEU A 194 -12.60 -9.87 9.81
C LEU A 194 -13.12 -11.31 9.91
N PHE A 195 -12.94 -12.11 8.89
CA PHE A 195 -13.26 -13.53 8.92
C PHE A 195 -12.53 -14.24 10.08
N PHE A 196 -11.22 -14.02 10.24
CA PHE A 196 -10.47 -14.58 11.37
C PHE A 196 -10.80 -13.90 12.70
N PHE A 197 -11.10 -12.60 12.70
CA PHE A 197 -11.49 -11.84 13.89
C PHE A 197 -12.80 -12.36 14.49
N ILE A 198 -13.83 -12.58 13.68
CA ILE A 198 -15.16 -13.04 14.10
C ILE A 198 -15.14 -14.56 14.37
N SER A 199 -14.15 -15.26 13.86
CA SER A 199 -14.13 -16.72 13.79
C SER A 199 -14.25 -17.46 15.12
N LYS A 200 -14.04 -16.80 16.25
CA LYS A 200 -14.18 -17.41 17.57
C LYS A 200 -15.65 -17.68 17.98
N THR A 201 -16.61 -17.00 17.34
CA THR A 201 -18.03 -17.08 17.70
C THR A 201 -18.88 -17.84 16.69
N ILE A 202 -18.33 -18.18 15.51
CA ILE A 202 -19.08 -18.80 14.41
C ILE A 202 -18.67 -20.26 14.23
N ASN A 203 -19.64 -21.13 13.93
CA ASN A 203 -19.41 -22.54 13.59
C ASN A 203 -18.41 -22.67 12.43
N PRO A 204 -17.39 -23.57 12.51
CA PRO A 204 -16.38 -23.75 11.45
C PRO A 204 -16.96 -24.11 10.08
N LEU A 205 -18.05 -24.88 10.03
CA LEU A 205 -18.73 -25.21 8.77
C LEU A 205 -19.33 -23.95 8.12
N LEU A 206 -20.05 -23.13 8.90
CA LEU A 206 -20.63 -21.87 8.40
C LEU A 206 -19.56 -20.90 7.92
N LYS A 207 -18.39 -20.87 8.58
CA LYS A 207 -17.23 -20.09 8.11
C LYS A 207 -16.75 -20.55 6.74
N GLY A 208 -16.60 -21.86 6.54
CA GLY A 208 -16.20 -22.42 5.26
C GLY A 208 -17.17 -22.01 4.14
N ILE A 209 -18.47 -22.11 4.40
CA ILE A 209 -19.52 -21.71 3.45
C ILE A 209 -19.42 -20.20 3.12
N ILE A 210 -19.31 -19.34 4.14
CA ILE A 210 -19.16 -17.88 3.93
C ILE A 210 -17.92 -17.57 3.14
N PHE A 211 -16.78 -18.19 3.47
CA PHE A 211 -15.52 -17.96 2.75
C PHE A 211 -15.63 -18.37 1.29
N ILE A 212 -16.19 -19.54 0.99
CA ILE A 212 -16.41 -20.02 -0.37
C ILE A 212 -17.34 -19.07 -1.13
N ALA A 213 -18.48 -18.68 -0.52
CA ALA A 213 -19.43 -17.76 -1.14
C ALA A 213 -18.80 -16.40 -1.48
N LEU A 214 -18.04 -15.81 -0.56
CA LEU A 214 -17.33 -14.54 -0.79
C LEU A 214 -16.24 -14.68 -1.86
N SER A 215 -15.53 -15.80 -1.89
CA SER A 215 -14.51 -16.08 -2.91
C SER A 215 -15.14 -16.24 -4.29
N CYS A 216 -16.21 -17.00 -4.42
CA CYS A 216 -16.97 -17.14 -5.67
C CYS A 216 -17.52 -15.79 -6.15
N PHE A 217 -18.08 -14.99 -5.24
CA PHE A 217 -18.60 -13.68 -5.57
C PHE A 217 -17.47 -12.73 -6.08
N ALA A 218 -16.31 -12.74 -5.40
CA ALA A 218 -15.13 -11.96 -5.84
C ALA A 218 -14.64 -12.40 -7.23
N LEU A 219 -14.62 -13.72 -7.50
CA LEU A 219 -14.23 -14.24 -8.82
C LEU A 219 -15.23 -13.86 -9.92
N ILE A 220 -16.54 -13.86 -9.61
CA ILE A 220 -17.58 -13.42 -10.57
C ILE A 220 -17.39 -11.93 -10.90
N ILE A 221 -17.20 -11.08 -9.89
CA ILE A 221 -16.94 -9.65 -10.09
C ILE A 221 -15.67 -9.45 -10.92
N LEU A 222 -14.57 -10.14 -10.56
CA LEU A 222 -13.32 -10.04 -11.29
C LEU A 222 -13.51 -10.43 -12.76
N ASN A 223 -14.17 -11.54 -13.02
CA ASN A 223 -14.44 -11.99 -14.39
C ASN A 223 -15.30 -10.99 -15.18
N TYR A 224 -16.28 -10.38 -14.52
CA TYR A 224 -17.11 -9.32 -15.12
C TYR A 224 -16.27 -8.08 -15.47
N LEU A 225 -15.41 -7.62 -14.56
CA LEU A 225 -14.54 -6.46 -14.78
C LEU A 225 -13.51 -6.71 -15.90
N MET A 226 -13.03 -7.94 -16.07
CA MET A 226 -12.18 -8.33 -17.18
C MET A 226 -12.92 -8.33 -18.52
N GLY A 227 -14.16 -8.82 -18.53
CA GLY A 227 -14.98 -8.94 -19.75
C GLY A 227 -15.68 -7.65 -20.19
N ALA A 228 -15.92 -6.73 -19.30
CA ALA A 228 -16.77 -5.53 -19.53
C ALA A 228 -16.08 -4.40 -20.31
N GLY A 229 -15.27 -4.71 -21.32
CA GLY A 229 -14.79 -3.69 -22.25
C GLY A 229 -13.38 -3.16 -22.00
N GLY A 230 -12.50 -3.96 -21.45
CA GLY A 230 -11.07 -3.65 -21.47
C GLY A 230 -10.56 -2.73 -20.37
N ALA A 231 -11.35 -2.46 -19.34
CA ALA A 231 -10.87 -1.68 -18.19
C ALA A 231 -9.69 -2.37 -17.46
N ILE A 232 -9.68 -3.70 -17.47
CA ILE A 232 -8.60 -4.51 -16.92
C ILE A 232 -8.22 -5.58 -17.95
N ASP A 233 -7.20 -5.34 -18.76
CA ASP A 233 -6.65 -6.36 -19.66
C ASP A 233 -5.53 -7.11 -18.94
N ILE A 234 -5.83 -8.34 -18.50
CA ILE A 234 -4.87 -9.21 -17.81
C ILE A 234 -3.98 -9.96 -18.83
N ILE A 235 -4.43 -10.19 -20.04
CA ILE A 235 -3.67 -10.97 -21.04
C ILE A 235 -2.62 -10.11 -21.76
N LEU A 236 -2.90 -8.82 -21.99
CA LEU A 236 -1.98 -7.92 -22.69
C LEU A 236 -0.59 -7.83 -22.00
N PRO A 237 -0.47 -7.69 -20.67
CA PRO A 237 0.83 -7.71 -19.99
C PRO A 237 1.64 -9.00 -20.20
N PHE A 238 1.00 -10.12 -20.50
CA PHE A 238 1.68 -11.38 -20.83
C PHE A 238 2.09 -11.45 -22.29
N LYS A 239 1.24 -10.96 -23.21
CA LYS A 239 1.55 -10.86 -24.63
C LYS A 239 2.77 -9.98 -24.89
N ASP A 240 2.80 -8.84 -24.21
CA ASP A 240 3.85 -7.82 -24.35
C ASP A 240 5.04 -8.07 -23.41
N GLU A 241 5.01 -9.14 -22.63
CA GLU A 241 5.98 -9.48 -21.60
C GLU A 241 6.30 -8.31 -20.65
N ARG A 242 5.30 -7.51 -20.27
CA ARG A 242 5.47 -6.35 -19.42
C ARG A 242 5.81 -6.78 -17.99
N ILE A 243 7.02 -6.43 -17.54
CA ILE A 243 7.42 -6.57 -16.13
C ILE A 243 6.98 -5.32 -15.36
N ILE A 244 7.25 -4.14 -15.95
CA ILE A 244 6.81 -2.83 -15.45
C ILE A 244 5.79 -2.29 -16.45
N CYS A 245 4.70 -1.75 -15.94
CA CYS A 245 3.64 -1.19 -16.78
C CYS A 245 4.21 -0.07 -17.65
N ASP A 246 3.78 -0.02 -18.90
CA ASP A 246 4.18 0.98 -19.91
C ASP A 246 5.69 1.00 -20.26
N VAL A 247 6.50 0.08 -19.74
CA VAL A 247 7.87 -0.13 -20.19
C VAL A 247 7.87 -1.26 -21.20
N PRO A 248 8.14 -0.96 -22.49
CA PRO A 248 8.25 -2.02 -23.49
C PRO A 248 9.42 -2.93 -23.16
N THR A 249 9.14 -4.21 -22.97
CA THR A 249 10.15 -5.25 -23.00
C THR A 249 10.31 -5.71 -24.43
N LEU A 250 11.53 -6.09 -24.83
CA LEU A 250 11.79 -6.60 -26.16
C LEU A 250 10.83 -7.78 -26.45
N PRO A 251 10.14 -7.77 -27.59
CA PRO A 251 9.19 -8.83 -27.90
C PRO A 251 9.95 -10.16 -28.01
N TYR A 252 9.66 -11.05 -27.09
CA TYR A 252 10.05 -12.44 -27.22
C TYR A 252 9.06 -13.05 -28.20
N ASN A 253 9.49 -13.39 -29.41
CA ASN A 253 8.67 -13.98 -30.48
C ASN A 253 8.22 -15.39 -30.12
N LEU A 254 7.46 -15.56 -29.04
CA LEU A 254 6.81 -16.80 -28.69
C LEU A 254 5.39 -16.80 -29.26
N ARG A 255 5.06 -17.87 -30.02
CA ARG A 255 3.66 -18.17 -30.33
C ARG A 255 2.99 -18.57 -29.01
N LEU A 256 2.19 -17.65 -28.46
CA LEU A 256 1.39 -17.91 -27.27
C LEU A 256 0.09 -18.57 -27.67
N ASP A 257 -0.26 -19.60 -26.94
CA ASP A 257 -1.56 -20.26 -27.05
C ASP A 257 -2.60 -19.48 -26.24
N ILE A 258 -3.46 -18.72 -26.92
CA ILE A 258 -4.44 -17.82 -26.32
C ILE A 258 -5.78 -18.03 -27.00
N ILE A 259 -6.82 -18.26 -26.21
CA ILE A 259 -8.19 -18.38 -26.74
C ILE A 259 -8.76 -17.00 -27.14
N PRO A 260 -9.72 -16.94 -28.07
CA PRO A 260 -10.34 -15.67 -28.52
C PRO A 260 -10.90 -14.82 -27.39
N GLU A 261 -11.47 -15.44 -26.35
CA GLU A 261 -12.01 -14.78 -25.14
C GLU A 261 -10.93 -14.63 -24.06
N GLY A 262 -9.69 -14.32 -24.43
CA GLY A 262 -8.51 -14.36 -23.55
C GLY A 262 -8.65 -13.50 -22.28
N ASN A 263 -9.31 -12.34 -22.37
CA ASN A 263 -9.46 -11.44 -21.23
C ASN A 263 -10.63 -11.86 -20.32
N SER A 264 -10.49 -13.02 -19.72
CA SER A 264 -11.43 -13.63 -18.78
C SER A 264 -10.70 -14.54 -17.80
N LEU A 265 -11.33 -14.96 -16.71
CA LEU A 265 -10.75 -15.96 -15.80
C LEU A 265 -10.49 -17.29 -16.51
N LYS A 266 -11.37 -17.68 -17.45
CA LYS A 266 -11.17 -18.87 -18.28
C LYS A 266 -9.94 -18.70 -19.18
N GLY A 267 -9.82 -17.54 -19.84
CA GLY A 267 -8.67 -17.22 -20.69
C GLY A 267 -7.36 -17.17 -19.92
N LEU A 268 -7.36 -16.59 -18.73
CA LEU A 268 -6.20 -16.57 -17.84
C LEU A 268 -5.80 -17.99 -17.40
N ALA A 269 -6.76 -18.81 -16.98
CA ALA A 269 -6.49 -20.21 -16.63
C ALA A 269 -5.94 -20.99 -17.82
N TYR A 270 -6.52 -20.80 -19.00
CA TYR A 270 -6.03 -21.41 -20.26
C TYR A 270 -4.61 -20.96 -20.57
N TYR A 271 -4.33 -19.65 -20.51
CA TYR A 271 -2.98 -19.12 -20.72
C TYR A 271 -1.96 -19.73 -19.76
N VAL A 272 -2.27 -19.75 -18.46
CA VAL A 272 -1.36 -20.30 -17.43
C VAL A 272 -1.07 -21.78 -17.67
N THR A 273 -2.05 -22.58 -18.08
CA THR A 273 -1.88 -24.02 -18.28
C THR A 273 -1.15 -24.36 -19.59
N HIS A 274 -1.40 -23.61 -20.67
CA HIS A 274 -0.81 -23.90 -22.00
C HIS A 274 0.52 -23.18 -22.22
N ASN A 275 0.78 -22.07 -21.50
CA ASN A 275 2.03 -21.31 -21.60
C ASN A 275 2.79 -21.27 -20.25
N PHE A 276 2.71 -22.33 -19.46
CA PHE A 276 3.25 -22.36 -18.10
C PHE A 276 4.73 -21.93 -17.99
N PRO A 277 5.66 -22.35 -18.86
CA PRO A 277 7.06 -21.91 -18.77
C PRO A 277 7.21 -20.38 -18.89
N GLN A 278 6.47 -19.76 -19.83
CA GLN A 278 6.49 -18.30 -19.99
C GLN A 278 5.84 -17.61 -18.79
N PHE A 279 4.67 -18.08 -18.37
CA PHE A 279 4.00 -17.54 -17.19
C PHE A 279 4.92 -17.57 -15.97
N PHE A 280 5.54 -18.72 -15.69
CA PHE A 280 6.44 -18.89 -14.54
C PHE A 280 7.66 -17.97 -14.64
N ARG A 281 8.29 -17.87 -15.81
CA ARG A 281 9.40 -16.94 -16.04
C ARG A 281 9.00 -15.50 -15.75
N LEU A 282 7.89 -15.05 -16.31
CA LEU A 282 7.39 -13.68 -16.09
C LEU A 282 6.99 -13.46 -14.62
N ALA A 283 6.34 -14.41 -13.97
CA ALA A 283 5.99 -14.35 -12.57
C ALA A 283 7.24 -14.17 -11.67
N MET A 284 8.33 -14.89 -11.96
CA MET A 284 9.60 -14.76 -11.25
C MET A 284 10.24 -13.38 -11.49
N LEU A 285 10.26 -12.90 -12.74
CA LEU A 285 10.80 -11.58 -13.07
C LEU A 285 10.00 -10.45 -12.42
N LYS A 286 8.66 -10.52 -12.44
CA LYS A 286 7.76 -9.58 -11.79
C LYS A 286 7.91 -9.62 -10.26
N SER A 287 8.05 -10.81 -9.67
CA SER A 287 8.33 -10.97 -8.24
C SER A 287 9.68 -10.37 -7.84
N LYS A 288 10.71 -10.59 -8.65
CA LYS A 288 12.02 -9.95 -8.47
C LYS A 288 11.94 -8.43 -8.59
N ALA A 289 11.16 -7.93 -9.53
CA ALA A 289 10.93 -6.50 -9.69
C ALA A 289 10.22 -5.91 -8.47
N PHE A 290 9.15 -6.55 -7.99
CA PHE A 290 8.34 -6.10 -6.88
C PHE A 290 9.11 -6.09 -5.55
N PHE A 291 9.75 -7.19 -5.17
CA PHE A 291 10.49 -7.27 -3.88
C PHE A 291 11.92 -6.74 -3.98
N GLY A 292 12.54 -6.78 -5.15
CA GLY A 292 13.90 -6.29 -5.35
C GLY A 292 13.98 -4.77 -5.38
N LEU A 293 12.95 -4.09 -5.87
CA LEU A 293 12.81 -2.64 -5.95
C LEU A 293 13.81 -1.91 -6.86
N VAL A 294 14.90 -2.59 -7.23
CA VAL A 294 15.97 -2.07 -8.08
C VAL A 294 15.48 -1.98 -9.53
N ARG A 295 15.79 -0.88 -10.18
CA ARG A 295 15.42 -0.64 -11.58
C ARG A 295 16.65 -0.23 -12.40
N PRO A 296 16.74 -0.67 -13.67
CA PRO A 296 17.88 -0.31 -14.55
C PRO A 296 18.00 1.21 -14.80
N TYR A 297 16.85 1.90 -14.79
CA TYR A 297 16.77 3.33 -15.04
C TYR A 297 16.94 4.20 -13.80
N TYR A 298 17.10 3.61 -12.61
CA TYR A 298 17.46 4.35 -11.41
C TYR A 298 18.96 4.56 -11.32
N SER A 299 19.38 5.68 -10.73
CA SER A 299 20.77 5.89 -10.39
C SER A 299 21.31 4.83 -9.41
N THR A 300 22.60 4.58 -9.42
CA THR A 300 23.24 3.67 -8.47
C THR A 300 22.93 4.06 -7.02
N PHE A 301 22.95 5.36 -6.72
CA PHE A 301 22.61 5.87 -5.38
C PHE A 301 21.18 5.50 -4.97
N HIS A 302 20.22 5.71 -5.87
CA HIS A 302 18.81 5.37 -5.60
C HIS A 302 18.63 3.86 -5.35
N ASN A 303 19.20 3.02 -6.23
CA ASN A 303 19.14 1.56 -6.09
C ASN A 303 19.78 1.09 -4.78
N THR A 304 20.97 1.62 -4.44
CA THR A 304 21.67 1.28 -3.19
C THR A 304 20.86 1.71 -1.97
N SER A 305 20.24 2.89 -1.99
CA SER A 305 19.39 3.38 -0.91
C SER A 305 18.18 2.48 -0.67
N LEU A 306 17.55 1.99 -1.74
CA LEU A 306 16.43 1.03 -1.64
C LEU A 306 16.88 -0.29 -1.01
N ILE A 307 18.02 -0.83 -1.45
CA ILE A 307 18.58 -2.08 -0.89
C ILE A 307 18.90 -1.90 0.60
N LEU A 308 19.61 -0.83 0.96
CA LEU A 308 20.01 -0.57 2.35
C LEU A 308 18.81 -0.33 3.28
N TYR A 309 17.70 0.17 2.74
CA TYR A 309 16.50 0.39 3.51
C TYR A 309 15.65 -0.89 3.65
N PHE A 310 15.32 -1.58 2.55
CA PHE A 310 14.34 -2.65 2.56
C PHE A 310 14.91 -4.02 2.93
N TYR A 311 16.14 -4.35 2.52
CA TYR A 311 16.68 -5.69 2.78
C TYR A 311 16.91 -5.97 4.27
N PRO A 312 17.37 -5.02 5.10
CA PRO A 312 17.37 -5.21 6.56
C PRO A 312 15.99 -5.45 7.14
N LEU A 313 14.93 -4.79 6.63
CA LEU A 313 13.55 -5.04 7.06
C LEU A 313 13.12 -6.48 6.73
N TYR A 314 13.44 -6.97 5.53
CA TYR A 314 13.16 -8.37 5.16
C TYR A 314 13.86 -9.36 6.09
N VAL A 315 15.14 -9.14 6.38
CA VAL A 315 15.91 -10.00 7.30
C VAL A 315 15.27 -9.98 8.69
N LEU A 316 14.88 -8.81 9.21
CA LEU A 316 14.21 -8.71 10.51
C LEU A 316 12.87 -9.43 10.52
N ILE A 317 12.09 -9.36 9.44
CA ILE A 317 10.82 -10.08 9.30
C ILE A 317 11.06 -11.60 9.31
N LEU A 318 12.03 -12.09 8.54
CA LEU A 318 12.39 -13.50 8.49
C LEU A 318 12.79 -14.00 9.88
N ILE A 319 13.69 -13.28 10.58
CA ILE A 319 14.09 -13.62 11.95
C ILE A 319 12.87 -13.62 12.88
N THR A 320 11.94 -12.67 12.70
CA THR A 320 10.71 -12.59 13.48
C THR A 320 9.86 -13.84 13.27
N ILE A 321 9.64 -14.25 12.03
CA ILE A 321 8.87 -15.47 11.69
C ILE A 321 9.49 -16.71 12.32
N PHE A 322 10.82 -16.89 12.20
CA PHE A 322 11.51 -18.05 12.78
C PHE A 322 11.54 -18.05 14.33
N LYS A 323 11.52 -16.87 14.97
CA LYS A 323 11.55 -16.76 16.44
C LYS A 323 10.16 -16.80 17.09
N ILE A 324 9.09 -16.56 16.34
CA ILE A 324 7.74 -16.67 16.87
C ILE A 324 7.39 -18.15 17.09
N LYS A 325 7.59 -18.64 18.32
CA LYS A 325 7.18 -20.00 18.73
C LYS A 325 5.68 -20.10 19.09
N ARG A 326 4.98 -18.98 19.21
CA ARG A 326 3.55 -18.88 19.59
C ARG A 326 2.68 -18.56 18.37
N LYS A 327 1.35 -18.65 18.53
CA LYS A 327 0.39 -18.24 17.49
C LYS A 327 0.66 -16.81 17.03
N LEU A 328 0.76 -16.60 15.73
CA LEU A 328 0.91 -15.29 15.12
C LEU A 328 -0.24 -14.35 15.56
N PRO A 329 0.06 -13.09 15.94
CA PRO A 329 -0.99 -12.10 16.18
C PRO A 329 -1.90 -11.98 14.97
N LEU A 330 -3.18 -11.79 15.19
CA LEU A 330 -4.16 -11.66 14.11
C LEU A 330 -3.81 -10.54 13.10
N ALA A 331 -3.17 -9.48 13.57
CA ALA A 331 -2.66 -8.40 12.72
C ALA A 331 -1.70 -8.89 11.62
N PHE A 332 -0.94 -9.96 11.88
CA PHE A 332 -0.02 -10.52 10.88
C PHE A 332 -0.76 -11.19 9.73
N ILE A 333 -1.94 -11.75 9.99
CA ILE A 333 -2.81 -12.29 8.92
C ILE A 333 -3.19 -11.15 7.96
N TYR A 334 -3.57 -9.99 8.50
CA TYR A 334 -3.87 -8.82 7.69
C TYR A 334 -2.68 -8.38 6.84
N PHE A 335 -1.47 -8.26 7.44
CA PHE A 335 -0.27 -7.83 6.72
C PHE A 335 0.12 -8.82 5.62
N ILE A 336 0.16 -10.12 5.95
CA ILE A 336 0.50 -11.16 4.97
C ILE A 336 -0.51 -11.17 3.82
N THR A 337 -1.81 -11.11 4.13
CA THR A 337 -2.86 -11.08 3.10
C THR A 337 -2.71 -9.86 2.21
N LEU A 338 -2.51 -8.67 2.79
CA LEU A 338 -2.36 -7.43 2.03
C LEU A 338 -1.14 -7.49 1.11
N ILE A 339 0.03 -7.86 1.64
CA ILE A 339 1.27 -8.01 0.87
C ILE A 339 1.08 -9.03 -0.26
N SER A 340 0.45 -10.18 0.05
CA SER A 340 0.21 -11.23 -0.95
C SER A 340 -0.72 -10.76 -2.08
N ILE A 341 -1.78 -10.02 -1.77
CA ILE A 341 -2.71 -9.51 -2.80
C ILE A 341 -2.01 -8.50 -3.72
N PHE A 342 -1.24 -7.56 -3.15
CA PHE A 342 -0.45 -6.63 -3.96
C PHE A 342 0.59 -7.35 -4.83
N TRP A 343 1.31 -8.31 -4.27
CA TRP A 343 2.26 -9.11 -5.03
C TRP A 343 1.58 -9.92 -6.14
N LEU A 344 0.48 -10.61 -5.85
CA LEU A 344 -0.26 -11.37 -6.85
C LEU A 344 -0.82 -10.45 -7.94
N SER A 345 -1.29 -9.24 -7.60
CA SER A 345 -1.74 -8.28 -8.61
C SER A 345 -0.61 -7.94 -9.60
N VAL A 346 0.62 -7.78 -9.13
CA VAL A 346 1.79 -7.56 -9.99
C VAL A 346 2.14 -8.81 -10.82
N VAL A 347 2.08 -9.99 -10.24
CA VAL A 347 2.32 -11.25 -10.96
C VAL A 347 1.32 -11.42 -12.12
N PHE A 348 0.05 -11.10 -11.90
CA PHE A 348 -1.02 -11.22 -12.88
C PHE A 348 -1.21 -10.01 -13.79
N SER A 349 -0.49 -8.90 -13.56
CA SER A 349 -0.50 -7.73 -14.44
C SER A 349 0.94 -7.27 -14.73
N CYS A 350 1.37 -6.15 -14.16
CA CYS A 350 2.71 -5.60 -14.23
C CYS A 350 2.98 -4.77 -12.96
N ASP A 351 4.26 -4.49 -12.67
CA ASP A 351 4.61 -3.60 -11.56
C ASP A 351 4.51 -2.13 -11.98
N GLU A 352 4.12 -1.29 -11.06
CA GLU A 352 3.98 0.14 -11.30
C GLU A 352 5.32 0.87 -11.33
N TRP A 353 5.36 1.96 -12.10
CA TRP A 353 6.47 2.89 -12.11
C TRP A 353 6.83 3.36 -10.71
N HIS A 354 8.11 3.53 -10.44
CA HIS A 354 8.63 4.04 -9.16
C HIS A 354 8.19 3.21 -7.94
N ASN A 355 7.95 1.90 -8.12
CA ASN A 355 7.59 0.96 -7.05
C ASN A 355 6.32 1.37 -6.28
N ARG A 356 5.38 2.08 -6.89
CA ARG A 356 4.21 2.67 -6.23
C ARG A 356 3.33 1.65 -5.50
N PHE A 357 3.16 0.46 -6.06
CA PHE A 357 2.43 -0.62 -5.38
C PHE A 357 3.14 -1.05 -4.11
N PHE A 358 4.44 -1.26 -4.19
CA PHE A 358 5.22 -1.69 -3.05
C PHE A 358 5.31 -0.61 -1.96
N LEU A 359 5.45 0.66 -2.34
CA LEU A 359 5.55 1.77 -1.39
C LEU A 359 4.30 1.90 -0.52
N THR A 360 3.11 1.55 -1.02
CA THR A 360 1.89 1.45 -0.21
C THR A 360 2.06 0.51 0.99
N LEU A 361 2.93 -0.50 0.85
CA LEU A 361 3.12 -1.55 1.85
C LEU A 361 4.20 -1.23 2.88
N VAL A 362 4.95 -0.14 2.73
CA VAL A 362 6.08 0.22 3.62
C VAL A 362 5.72 0.13 5.11
N PRO A 363 4.62 0.70 5.62
CA PRO A 363 4.27 0.59 7.04
C PRO A 363 4.04 -0.87 7.48
N PHE A 364 3.54 -1.72 6.57
CA PHE A 364 3.21 -3.12 6.84
C PHE A 364 4.44 -4.04 6.77
N PHE A 365 5.58 -3.55 6.29
CA PHE A 365 6.89 -4.17 6.48
C PHE A 365 7.58 -3.67 7.76
N ILE A 366 7.45 -2.39 8.11
CA ILE A 366 8.03 -1.82 9.34
C ILE A 366 7.45 -2.49 10.58
N ILE A 367 6.11 -2.65 10.63
CA ILE A 367 5.46 -3.23 11.82
C ILE A 367 6.00 -4.62 12.13
N PRO A 368 5.94 -5.63 11.25
CA PRO A 368 6.43 -6.96 11.56
C PRO A 368 7.95 -7.02 11.77
N ALA A 369 8.75 -6.19 11.10
CA ALA A 369 10.20 -6.11 11.30
C ALA A 369 10.56 -5.73 12.75
N LEU A 370 9.83 -4.78 13.33
CA LEU A 370 10.08 -4.31 14.69
C LEU A 370 9.52 -5.25 15.77
N TYR A 371 8.75 -6.28 15.40
CA TYR A 371 8.18 -7.23 16.37
C TYR A 371 9.25 -8.05 17.11
N LEU A 372 10.40 -8.25 16.49
CA LEU A 372 11.57 -8.90 17.11
C LEU A 372 12.00 -8.21 18.42
N PHE A 373 11.86 -6.88 18.50
CA PHE A 373 12.28 -6.08 19.64
C PHE A 373 11.22 -5.95 20.73
N ASN A 374 10.06 -6.61 20.56
CA ASN A 374 9.00 -6.60 21.56
C ASN A 374 9.35 -7.52 22.74
N LYS A 375 9.92 -6.94 23.82
CA LYS A 375 10.28 -7.67 25.04
C LYS A 375 9.07 -8.16 25.85
N LYS A 376 7.88 -7.60 25.64
CA LYS A 376 6.64 -8.01 26.31
C LYS A 376 5.85 -8.96 25.42
N ASN A 377 6.41 -10.16 25.19
CA ASN A 377 5.64 -11.25 24.62
C ASN A 377 4.40 -11.50 25.49
N SER A 378 3.20 -11.13 25.05
CA SER A 378 2.01 -11.83 25.54
C SER A 378 0.73 -11.07 25.89
N LYS A 379 0.55 -9.80 25.61
CA LYS A 379 -0.74 -9.16 25.90
C LYS A 379 -1.39 -8.51 24.68
N LEU A 380 -1.25 -9.13 23.52
CA LEU A 380 -2.17 -8.86 22.42
C LEU A 380 -3.43 -9.70 22.67
N PRO A 381 -4.63 -9.14 22.47
CA PRO A 381 -5.86 -9.94 22.52
C PRO A 381 -5.72 -11.07 21.49
N SER A 382 -5.68 -12.29 22.00
CA SER A 382 -5.70 -13.56 21.26
C SER A 382 -7.03 -13.73 20.56
#